data_9523eadb1617142811886a979641a404
#
_entry.id   9523eadb1617142811886a979641a404
#
_cell.length_a   1.000
_cell.length_b   1.000
_cell.length_c   1.000
_cell.angle_alpha   90.00
_cell.angle_beta   90.00
_cell.angle_gamma   90.00
#
_symmetry.space_group_name_H-M   'P 1'
#
loop_
_entity.id
_entity.type
_entity.pdbx_description
1 polymer ?
#
loop_
_entity_poly.entity_id
_entity_poly.type
_entity_poly.pdbx_seq_one_letter_code
_entity_poly.pdbx_strand_id
1 'polypeptide(L)'
;ILDGFDYNFQRNDRIGIIGNNGTGKSTFLKMLTDTLQPDSGKIIRGDTLKFGYYTQDGIDVKPGQKVIEVIQEFGEFIPLKKGKKVSAQQLLERFLFDRKKQYDFVEKLSGGERKRLYLCTILIQNPNFLILDEPTNDLDIVTLNVLESFLLDFPGCLLVVSHDRYFMDKIVDHLFVFRGEGKIEDFPGNYTDFRAYEDTPSFTNETPDKKPKTDWKNKEENKPTYETQRALNKLET
;
A
#
# COMPACT_ATOMS: atom_id res chain seq x y z
N ILE A 1 -2.10 -15.03 -14.71
CA ILE A 1 -1.65 -14.56 -13.39
C ILE A 1 -2.76 -13.76 -12.70
N LEU A 2 -3.49 -12.96 -13.45
CA LEU A 2 -4.70 -12.26 -13.00
C LEU A 2 -5.81 -12.56 -13.99
N ASP A 3 -7.01 -12.84 -13.48
CA ASP A 3 -8.16 -13.15 -14.32
C ASP A 3 -9.40 -12.41 -13.80
N GLY A 4 -10.03 -11.62 -14.69
CA GLY A 4 -11.28 -10.94 -14.43
C GLY A 4 -11.23 -9.87 -13.32
N PHE A 5 -10.06 -9.28 -13.03
CA PHE A 5 -9.95 -8.22 -12.02
C PHE A 5 -10.28 -6.87 -12.61
N ASP A 6 -11.27 -6.20 -12.05
CA ASP A 6 -11.69 -4.85 -12.39
C ASP A 6 -11.73 -3.99 -11.13
N TYR A 7 -11.01 -2.87 -11.13
CA TYR A 7 -10.96 -1.96 -10.00
C TYR A 7 -10.71 -0.52 -10.44
N ASN A 8 -11.38 0.41 -9.80
CA ASN A 8 -11.20 1.84 -10.05
C ASN A 8 -10.62 2.53 -8.81
N PHE A 9 -9.31 2.79 -8.83
CA PHE A 9 -8.61 3.45 -7.74
C PHE A 9 -9.15 4.86 -7.50
N GLN A 10 -9.49 5.13 -6.25
CA GLN A 10 -9.98 6.43 -5.82
C GLN A 10 -8.87 7.22 -5.11
N ARG A 11 -9.05 8.53 -5.07
CA ARG A 11 -8.15 9.37 -4.29
C ARG A 11 -8.29 9.04 -2.80
N ASN A 12 -7.16 8.89 -2.12
CA ASN A 12 -7.02 8.46 -0.73
C ASN A 12 -7.33 6.98 -0.44
N ASP A 13 -7.46 6.13 -1.45
CA ASP A 13 -7.48 4.69 -1.20
C ASP A 13 -6.21 4.27 -0.48
N ARG A 14 -6.38 3.38 0.50
CA ARG A 14 -5.31 2.82 1.32
C ARG A 14 -5.38 1.31 1.29
N ILE A 15 -4.74 0.74 0.28
CA ILE A 15 -4.91 -0.65 -0.07
C ILE A 15 -3.67 -1.45 0.33
N GLY A 16 -3.89 -2.51 1.08
CA GLY A 16 -2.89 -3.52 1.35
C GLY A 16 -2.97 -4.68 0.38
N ILE A 17 -1.85 -5.16 -0.09
CA ILE A 17 -1.77 -6.38 -0.89
C ILE A 17 -1.21 -7.50 -0.04
N ILE A 18 -1.97 -8.58 0.09
CA ILE A 18 -1.59 -9.77 0.83
C ILE A 18 -1.73 -11.03 -0.04
N GLY A 19 -1.01 -12.07 0.32
CA GLY A 19 -1.06 -13.37 -0.37
C GLY A 19 0.30 -14.07 -0.35
N ASN A 20 0.31 -15.35 -0.64
CA ASN A 20 1.50 -16.18 -0.67
C ASN A 20 2.52 -15.70 -1.73
N ASN A 21 3.77 -16.12 -1.58
CA ASN A 21 4.77 -15.85 -2.61
C ASN A 21 4.40 -16.56 -3.92
N GLY A 22 4.66 -15.89 -5.05
CA GLY A 22 4.33 -16.44 -6.37
C GLY A 22 2.88 -16.26 -6.83
N THR A 23 1.98 -15.66 -6.03
CA THR A 23 0.58 -15.43 -6.41
C THR A 23 0.37 -14.30 -7.41
N GLY A 24 1.43 -13.57 -7.80
CA GLY A 24 1.35 -12.53 -8.83
C GLY A 24 1.38 -11.08 -8.30
N LYS A 25 1.63 -10.85 -7.01
CA LYS A 25 1.68 -9.49 -6.41
C LYS A 25 2.62 -8.56 -7.18
N SER A 26 3.89 -8.94 -7.32
CA SER A 26 4.88 -8.11 -8.04
C SER A 26 4.55 -7.94 -9.52
N THR A 27 3.93 -8.94 -10.16
CA THR A 27 3.45 -8.83 -11.55
C THR A 27 2.34 -7.79 -11.67
N PHE A 28 1.41 -7.78 -10.72
CA PHE A 28 0.36 -6.77 -10.64
C PHE A 28 0.94 -5.36 -10.50
N LEU A 29 1.92 -5.17 -9.60
CA LEU A 29 2.60 -3.88 -9.45
C LEU A 29 3.32 -3.43 -10.71
N LYS A 30 3.99 -4.35 -11.41
CA LYS A 30 4.65 -4.06 -12.69
C LYS A 30 3.66 -3.67 -13.79
N MET A 31 2.46 -4.26 -13.81
CA MET A 31 1.41 -3.85 -14.74
C MET A 31 0.86 -2.46 -14.40
N LEU A 32 0.63 -2.16 -13.12
CA LEU A 32 0.19 -0.83 -12.70
C LEU A 32 1.18 0.27 -13.07
N THR A 33 2.49 -0.01 -12.94
CA THR A 33 3.57 0.95 -13.24
C THR A 33 4.02 0.96 -14.70
N ASP A 34 3.30 0.27 -15.58
CA ASP A 34 3.60 0.19 -17.03
C ASP A 34 4.88 -0.53 -17.41
N THR A 35 5.48 -1.23 -16.47
CA THR A 35 6.68 -2.04 -16.71
C THR A 35 6.35 -3.36 -17.44
N LEU A 36 5.13 -3.83 -17.30
CA LEU A 36 4.59 -5.03 -17.95
C LEU A 36 3.21 -4.73 -18.51
N GLN A 37 2.94 -5.16 -19.73
CA GLN A 37 1.61 -5.04 -20.33
C GLN A 37 0.76 -6.27 -20.00
N PRO A 38 -0.57 -6.08 -19.77
CA PRO A 38 -1.49 -7.20 -19.59
C PRO A 38 -1.72 -7.93 -20.93
N ASP A 39 -1.90 -9.25 -20.88
CA ASP A 39 -2.23 -10.08 -22.05
C ASP A 39 -3.61 -9.71 -22.65
N SER A 40 -4.53 -9.27 -21.79
CA SER A 40 -5.88 -8.83 -22.14
C SER A 40 -6.38 -7.78 -21.16
N GLY A 41 -7.44 -7.06 -21.52
CA GLY A 41 -7.98 -5.98 -20.71
C GLY A 41 -7.29 -4.64 -20.98
N LYS A 42 -7.56 -3.66 -20.11
CA LYS A 42 -7.03 -2.29 -20.24
C LYS A 42 -6.69 -1.72 -18.87
N ILE A 43 -5.56 -1.04 -18.79
CA ILE A 43 -5.21 -0.20 -17.63
C ILE A 43 -5.28 1.25 -18.10
N ILE A 44 -6.25 2.00 -17.56
CA ILE A 44 -6.45 3.41 -17.89
C ILE A 44 -5.78 4.24 -16.81
N ARG A 45 -4.84 5.11 -17.23
CA ARG A 45 -4.10 6.00 -16.34
C ARG A 45 -4.47 7.45 -16.64
N GLY A 46 -4.78 8.22 -15.62
CA GLY A 46 -5.05 9.65 -15.78
C GLY A 46 -3.77 10.44 -16.07
N ASP A 47 -3.88 11.52 -16.83
CA ASP A 47 -2.73 12.35 -17.26
C ASP A 47 -1.97 12.99 -16.10
N THR A 48 -2.63 13.17 -14.95
CA THR A 48 -2.01 13.78 -13.75
C THR A 48 -1.42 12.76 -12.80
N LEU A 49 -1.46 11.47 -13.15
CA LEU A 49 -0.97 10.40 -12.30
C LEU A 49 0.56 10.45 -12.18
N LYS A 50 1.05 10.50 -10.95
CA LYS A 50 2.48 10.43 -10.62
C LYS A 50 2.71 9.28 -9.66
N PHE A 51 3.36 8.24 -10.15
CA PHE A 51 3.75 7.11 -9.31
C PHE A 51 4.99 7.43 -8.49
N GLY A 52 4.96 7.05 -7.21
CA GLY A 52 6.14 6.81 -6.42
C GLY A 52 6.20 5.31 -6.14
N TYR A 53 7.26 4.64 -6.54
CA TYR A 53 7.39 3.20 -6.35
C TYR A 53 8.66 2.88 -5.58
N TYR A 54 8.48 2.43 -4.35
CA TYR A 54 9.56 1.92 -3.50
C TYR A 54 9.70 0.42 -3.71
N THR A 55 10.85 0.00 -4.25
CA THR A 55 11.22 -1.39 -4.51
C THR A 55 12.44 -1.79 -3.67
N GLN A 56 12.75 -3.07 -3.65
CA GLN A 56 13.94 -3.58 -2.96
C GLN A 56 15.26 -3.25 -3.69
N ASP A 57 15.20 -2.82 -4.97
CA ASP A 57 16.40 -2.58 -5.81
C ASP A 57 17.26 -1.41 -5.31
N GLY A 58 16.66 -0.46 -4.58
CA GLY A 58 17.36 0.70 -4.05
C GLY A 58 17.55 1.81 -5.07
N ILE A 59 18.56 2.67 -4.84
CA ILE A 59 18.89 3.82 -5.67
C ILE A 59 20.34 3.74 -6.16
N ASP A 60 20.54 4.00 -7.44
CA ASP A 60 21.85 4.26 -8.01
C ASP A 60 22.27 5.68 -7.71
N VAL A 61 23.41 5.86 -7.09
CA VAL A 61 23.98 7.15 -6.75
C VAL A 61 25.37 7.30 -7.37
N LYS A 62 25.68 8.51 -7.81
CA LYS A 62 27.00 8.79 -8.39
C LYS A 62 28.03 8.91 -7.24
N PRO A 63 29.26 8.39 -7.45
CA PRO A 63 30.32 8.58 -6.48
C PRO A 63 30.60 10.07 -6.19
N GLY A 64 30.88 10.39 -4.93
CA GLY A 64 31.21 11.77 -4.52
C GLY A 64 30.02 12.69 -4.28
N GLN A 65 28.77 12.19 -4.39
CA GLN A 65 27.59 12.99 -4.07
C GLN A 65 27.32 13.02 -2.56
N LYS A 66 26.83 14.16 -2.09
CA LYS A 66 26.30 14.29 -0.72
C LYS A 66 24.84 13.87 -0.66
N VAL A 67 24.40 13.43 0.52
CA VAL A 67 23.02 13.00 0.76
C VAL A 67 22.01 14.05 0.31
N ILE A 68 22.25 15.34 0.65
CA ILE A 68 21.36 16.44 0.25
C ILE A 68 21.34 16.67 -1.27
N GLU A 69 22.46 16.49 -1.94
CA GLU A 69 22.55 16.66 -3.39
C GLU A 69 21.72 15.58 -4.12
N VAL A 70 21.79 14.33 -3.62
CA VAL A 70 21.00 13.24 -4.18
C VAL A 70 19.50 13.52 -4.13
N ILE A 71 18.97 13.93 -2.98
CA ILE A 71 17.53 14.18 -2.87
C ILE A 71 17.08 15.39 -3.69
N GLN A 72 17.94 16.42 -3.81
CA GLN A 72 17.65 17.62 -4.58
C GLN A 72 17.56 17.37 -6.10
N GLU A 73 18.20 16.33 -6.62
CA GLU A 73 18.01 15.90 -8.04
C GLU A 73 16.55 15.49 -8.32
N PHE A 74 15.81 15.00 -7.32
CA PHE A 74 14.43 14.55 -7.46
C PHE A 74 13.39 15.60 -7.08
N GLY A 75 13.76 16.60 -6.28
CA GLY A 75 12.87 17.68 -5.90
C GLY A 75 13.41 18.54 -4.75
N GLU A 76 12.94 19.77 -4.68
CA GLU A 76 13.37 20.72 -3.64
C GLU A 76 12.41 20.75 -2.45
N PHE A 77 11.13 20.49 -2.68
CA PHE A 77 10.10 20.53 -1.64
C PHE A 77 8.87 19.70 -1.98
N ILE A 78 8.16 19.25 -0.94
CA ILE A 78 6.83 18.62 -1.03
C ILE A 78 5.79 19.66 -0.63
N PRO A 79 4.77 19.95 -1.47
CA PRO A 79 3.63 20.76 -1.06
C PRO A 79 2.76 19.99 -0.06
N LEU A 80 2.41 20.62 1.06
CA LEU A 80 1.50 20.07 2.06
C LEU A 80 0.15 20.81 2.01
N LYS A 81 -0.84 20.24 2.71
CA LYS A 81 -2.15 20.91 2.91
C LYS A 81 -1.94 22.31 3.49
N LYS A 82 -2.84 23.25 3.16
CA LYS A 82 -2.81 24.66 3.61
C LYS A 82 -1.58 25.47 3.16
N GLY A 83 -1.02 25.16 2.00
CA GLY A 83 0.09 25.93 1.42
C GLY A 83 1.44 25.77 2.12
N LYS A 84 1.53 24.91 3.12
CA LYS A 84 2.81 24.57 3.75
C LYS A 84 3.66 23.75 2.78
N LYS A 85 4.99 23.87 2.91
CA LYS A 85 5.96 23.07 2.13
C LYS A 85 6.94 22.42 3.08
N VAL A 86 7.37 21.21 2.74
CA VAL A 86 8.49 20.54 3.41
C VAL A 86 9.66 20.53 2.44
N SER A 87 10.76 21.16 2.79
CA SER A 87 11.97 21.16 1.97
C SER A 87 12.65 19.79 2.00
N ALA A 88 13.54 19.53 1.02
CA ALA A 88 14.38 18.35 1.01
C ALA A 88 15.16 18.16 2.31
N GLN A 89 15.70 19.22 2.87
CA GLN A 89 16.41 19.20 4.17
C GLN A 89 15.47 18.76 5.31
N GLN A 90 14.27 19.34 5.38
CA GLN A 90 13.28 19.01 6.42
C GLN A 90 12.77 17.58 6.28
N LEU A 91 12.63 17.08 5.04
CA LEU A 91 12.27 15.68 4.81
C LEU A 91 13.38 14.76 5.29
N LEU A 92 14.63 15.04 4.95
CA LEU A 92 15.79 14.29 5.43
C LEU A 92 15.89 14.30 6.96
N GLU A 93 15.68 15.45 7.61
CA GLU A 93 15.66 15.54 9.08
C GLU A 93 14.58 14.65 9.69
N ARG A 94 13.36 14.65 9.12
CA ARG A 94 12.28 13.72 9.55
C ARG A 94 12.68 12.26 9.44
N PHE A 95 13.40 11.91 8.38
CA PHE A 95 13.90 10.56 8.15
C PHE A 95 15.29 10.32 8.78
N LEU A 96 15.61 11.02 9.86
CA LEU A 96 16.76 10.80 10.74
C LEU A 96 18.13 11.09 10.09
N PHE A 97 18.16 11.94 9.08
CA PHE A 97 19.40 12.52 8.58
C PHE A 97 19.59 13.89 9.22
N ASP A 98 20.39 13.98 10.28
CA ASP A 98 20.75 15.24 10.87
C ASP A 98 21.52 16.14 9.87
N ARG A 99 21.67 17.42 10.18
CA ARG A 99 22.34 18.39 9.28
C ARG A 99 23.74 17.97 8.89
N LYS A 100 24.50 17.36 9.82
CA LYS A 100 25.85 16.91 9.52
C LYS A 100 25.81 15.76 8.52
N LYS A 101 24.93 14.80 8.75
CA LYS A 101 24.75 13.63 7.89
C LYS A 101 24.26 13.98 6.47
N GLN A 102 23.45 15.04 6.33
CA GLN A 102 22.98 15.51 5.02
C GLN A 102 24.14 15.99 4.11
N TYR A 103 25.25 16.44 4.70
CA TYR A 103 26.42 16.87 3.94
C TYR A 103 27.53 15.82 3.88
N ASP A 104 27.33 14.62 4.45
CA ASP A 104 28.21 13.50 4.26
C ASP A 104 28.04 12.89 2.84
N PHE A 105 29.08 12.20 2.39
CA PHE A 105 29.04 11.48 1.12
C PHE A 105 28.19 10.21 1.23
N VAL A 106 27.45 9.89 0.15
CA VAL A 106 26.53 8.76 0.11
C VAL A 106 27.23 7.41 0.32
N GLU A 107 28.50 7.31 -0.09
CA GLU A 107 29.31 6.10 0.11
C GLU A 107 29.50 5.72 1.59
N LYS A 108 29.45 6.72 2.49
CA LYS A 108 29.58 6.52 3.93
C LYS A 108 28.30 6.03 4.60
N LEU A 109 27.19 6.01 3.87
CA LEU A 109 25.92 5.55 4.42
C LEU A 109 25.91 4.03 4.59
N SER A 110 25.37 3.59 5.73
CA SER A 110 25.00 2.19 5.93
C SER A 110 23.92 1.73 4.95
N GLY A 111 23.73 0.43 4.82
CA GLY A 111 22.66 -0.13 3.97
C GLY A 111 21.27 0.41 4.31
N GLY A 112 20.92 0.45 5.61
CA GLY A 112 19.64 0.99 6.07
C GLY A 112 19.50 2.50 5.81
N GLU A 113 20.59 3.28 5.95
CA GLU A 113 20.57 4.70 5.61
C GLU A 113 20.40 4.94 4.11
N ARG A 114 20.98 4.11 3.26
CA ARG A 114 20.77 4.19 1.81
C ARG A 114 19.31 3.89 1.44
N LYS A 115 18.69 2.90 2.08
CA LYS A 115 17.27 2.59 1.87
C LYS A 115 16.35 3.72 2.34
N ARG A 116 16.66 4.36 3.48
CA ARG A 116 15.97 5.58 3.93
C ARG A 116 16.11 6.73 2.95
N LEU A 117 17.33 6.96 2.44
CA LEU A 117 17.58 7.99 1.43
C LEU A 117 16.76 7.71 0.17
N TYR A 118 16.76 6.47 -0.31
CA TYR A 118 15.96 6.04 -1.44
C TYR A 118 14.47 6.33 -1.24
N LEU A 119 13.93 5.99 -0.07
CA LEU A 119 12.55 6.34 0.27
C LEU A 119 12.31 7.86 0.20
N CYS A 120 13.22 8.67 0.76
CA CYS A 120 13.13 10.13 0.69
C CYS A 120 13.13 10.66 -0.75
N THR A 121 13.91 10.06 -1.66
CA THR A 121 13.93 10.47 -3.08
C THR A 121 12.63 10.18 -3.81
N ILE A 122 11.90 9.15 -3.38
CA ILE A 122 10.56 8.85 -3.92
C ILE A 122 9.55 9.86 -3.37
N LEU A 123 9.57 10.12 -2.07
CA LEU A 123 8.60 10.98 -1.41
C LEU A 123 8.73 12.46 -1.84
N ILE A 124 9.97 12.95 -2.07
CA ILE A 124 10.22 14.35 -2.47
C ILE A 124 9.63 14.65 -3.86
N GLN A 125 9.49 13.67 -4.72
CA GLN A 125 8.87 13.82 -6.04
C GLN A 125 7.38 14.14 -5.96
N ASN A 126 6.80 14.10 -4.76
CA ASN A 126 5.40 14.38 -4.49
C ASN A 126 4.45 13.51 -5.36
N PRO A 127 4.56 12.18 -5.27
CA PRO A 127 3.65 11.30 -5.98
C PRO A 127 2.21 11.49 -5.48
N ASN A 128 1.23 11.16 -6.32
CA ASN A 128 -0.18 11.08 -5.92
C ASN A 128 -0.70 9.63 -5.90
N PHE A 129 0.14 8.69 -6.33
CA PHE A 129 -0.05 7.25 -6.19
C PHE A 129 1.26 6.65 -5.69
N LEU A 130 1.28 6.20 -4.44
CA LEU A 130 2.48 5.66 -3.81
C LEU A 130 2.35 4.14 -3.65
N ILE A 131 3.35 3.43 -4.16
CA ILE A 131 3.47 1.97 -4.06
C ILE A 131 4.67 1.67 -3.17
N LEU A 132 4.45 0.86 -2.13
CA LEU A 132 5.49 0.39 -1.23
C LEU A 132 5.55 -1.14 -1.29
N ASP A 133 6.64 -1.68 -1.81
CA ASP A 133 6.85 -3.13 -1.91
C ASP A 133 7.80 -3.58 -0.80
N GLU A 134 7.25 -4.22 0.24
CA GLU A 134 7.92 -4.75 1.43
C GLU A 134 8.81 -3.72 2.17
N PRO A 135 8.31 -2.51 2.48
CA PRO A 135 9.14 -1.48 3.12
C PRO A 135 9.61 -1.88 4.52
N THR A 136 8.89 -2.79 5.18
CA THR A 136 9.17 -3.26 6.54
C THR A 136 10.40 -4.15 6.64
N ASN A 137 10.80 -4.80 5.55
CA ASN A 137 11.98 -5.66 5.53
C ASN A 137 13.30 -4.86 5.57
N ASP A 138 13.25 -3.61 5.13
CA ASP A 138 14.41 -2.82 4.80
C ASP A 138 14.68 -1.67 5.78
N LEU A 139 13.68 -1.31 6.57
CA LEU A 139 13.71 -0.14 7.45
C LEU A 139 13.70 -0.55 8.92
N ASP A 140 14.46 0.17 9.74
CA ASP A 140 14.41 0.00 11.19
C ASP A 140 13.09 0.55 11.78
N ILE A 141 12.75 0.12 13.00
CA ILE A 141 11.49 0.48 13.69
C ILE A 141 11.31 2.00 13.80
N VAL A 142 12.39 2.76 14.04
CA VAL A 142 12.30 4.22 14.19
C VAL A 142 11.94 4.85 12.86
N THR A 143 12.57 4.39 11.78
CA THR A 143 12.24 4.83 10.40
C THR A 143 10.83 4.44 10.00
N LEU A 144 10.37 3.23 10.36
CA LEU A 144 8.99 2.78 10.11
C LEU A 144 7.98 3.69 10.79
N ASN A 145 8.19 4.08 12.05
CA ASN A 145 7.31 5.02 12.74
C ASN A 145 7.24 6.40 12.04
N VAL A 146 8.36 6.87 11.52
CA VAL A 146 8.39 8.12 10.73
C VAL A 146 7.60 7.95 9.42
N LEU A 147 7.80 6.82 8.73
CA LEU A 147 7.08 6.50 7.51
C LEU A 147 5.58 6.38 7.77
N GLU A 148 5.16 5.66 8.81
CA GLU A 148 3.75 5.56 9.23
C GLU A 148 3.12 6.94 9.41
N SER A 149 3.77 7.82 10.19
CA SER A 149 3.29 9.18 10.43
C SER A 149 3.18 9.98 9.12
N PHE A 150 4.11 9.81 8.20
CA PHE A 150 4.06 10.45 6.87
C PHE A 150 2.89 9.92 6.04
N LEU A 151 2.70 8.59 6.03
CA LEU A 151 1.66 7.92 5.24
C LEU A 151 0.26 8.27 5.73
N LEU A 152 0.05 8.44 7.03
CA LEU A 152 -1.25 8.86 7.59
C LEU A 152 -1.70 10.22 7.05
N ASP A 153 -0.76 11.14 6.80
CA ASP A 153 -1.02 12.46 6.22
C ASP A 153 -0.97 12.49 4.69
N PHE A 154 -0.56 11.40 4.05
CA PHE A 154 -0.39 11.34 2.60
C PHE A 154 -1.74 11.51 1.88
N PRO A 155 -1.87 12.51 0.96
CA PRO A 155 -3.17 12.84 0.36
C PRO A 155 -3.49 12.06 -0.91
N GLY A 156 -2.65 11.10 -1.30
CA GLY A 156 -2.77 10.29 -2.52
C GLY A 156 -3.30 8.89 -2.26
N CYS A 157 -3.41 8.11 -3.33
CA CYS A 157 -3.65 6.68 -3.25
C CYS A 157 -2.39 5.96 -2.76
N LEU A 158 -2.55 5.03 -1.83
CA LEU A 158 -1.48 4.23 -1.26
C LEU A 158 -1.74 2.75 -1.52
N LEU A 159 -0.74 2.07 -2.06
CA LEU A 159 -0.74 0.64 -2.26
C LEU A 159 0.48 0.04 -1.56
N VAL A 160 0.26 -0.89 -0.63
CA VAL A 160 1.31 -1.46 0.20
C VAL A 160 1.31 -2.96 0.10
N VAL A 161 2.46 -3.55 -0.21
CA VAL A 161 2.72 -4.97 -0.02
C VAL A 161 3.55 -5.11 1.25
N SER A 162 3.05 -5.80 2.25
CA SER A 162 3.82 -6.11 3.45
C SER A 162 3.28 -7.36 4.15
N HIS A 163 4.18 -8.05 4.84
CA HIS A 163 3.87 -9.14 5.75
C HIS A 163 3.75 -8.68 7.20
N ASP A 164 4.05 -7.42 7.49
CA ASP A 164 3.92 -6.84 8.83
C ASP A 164 2.48 -6.39 9.08
N ARG A 165 1.78 -7.16 9.93
CA ARG A 165 0.37 -6.90 10.29
C ARG A 165 0.18 -5.57 11.00
N TYR A 166 1.11 -5.18 11.88
CA TYR A 166 0.97 -3.94 12.65
C TYR A 166 1.10 -2.71 11.76
N PHE A 167 2.03 -2.77 10.82
CA PHE A 167 2.19 -1.73 9.81
C PHE A 167 0.93 -1.65 8.93
N MET A 168 0.43 -2.79 8.46
CA MET A 168 -0.77 -2.85 7.62
C MET A 168 -2.01 -2.32 8.34
N ASP A 169 -2.28 -2.76 9.58
CA ASP A 169 -3.46 -2.34 10.35
C ASP A 169 -3.52 -0.83 10.60
N LYS A 170 -2.37 -0.18 10.71
CA LYS A 170 -2.31 1.27 10.91
C LYS A 170 -2.58 2.08 9.65
N ILE A 171 -2.23 1.55 8.48
CA ILE A 171 -2.11 2.34 7.26
C ILE A 171 -3.18 2.01 6.25
N VAL A 172 -3.66 0.76 6.21
CA VAL A 172 -4.62 0.30 5.21
C VAL A 172 -6.00 0.07 5.82
N ASP A 173 -7.01 0.32 5.03
CA ASP A 173 -8.42 0.08 5.37
C ASP A 173 -9.12 -0.82 4.35
N HIS A 174 -8.36 -1.35 3.38
CA HIS A 174 -8.83 -2.14 2.27
C HIS A 174 -7.73 -3.15 1.86
N LEU A 175 -8.09 -4.37 1.50
CA LEU A 175 -7.12 -5.40 1.12
C LEU A 175 -7.43 -6.01 -0.23
N PHE A 176 -6.39 -6.18 -1.05
CA PHE A 176 -6.39 -7.09 -2.19
C PHE A 176 -5.73 -8.39 -1.77
N VAL A 177 -6.54 -9.43 -1.65
CA VAL A 177 -6.09 -10.76 -1.22
C VAL A 177 -5.82 -11.63 -2.44
N PHE A 178 -4.55 -11.90 -2.69
CA PHE A 178 -4.11 -12.75 -3.78
C PHE A 178 -4.23 -14.22 -3.40
N ARG A 179 -5.33 -14.87 -3.79
CA ARG A 179 -5.64 -16.27 -3.46
C ARG A 179 -4.85 -17.27 -4.31
N GLY A 180 -4.18 -16.83 -5.36
CA GLY A 180 -3.59 -17.67 -6.39
C GLY A 180 -4.57 -17.95 -7.54
N GLU A 181 -4.13 -18.71 -8.55
CA GLU A 181 -4.92 -19.06 -9.76
C GLU A 181 -5.51 -17.82 -10.49
N GLY A 182 -4.90 -16.67 -10.34
CA GLY A 182 -5.34 -15.42 -10.96
C GLY A 182 -6.43 -14.65 -10.21
N LYS A 183 -6.91 -15.15 -9.09
CA LYS A 183 -8.00 -14.53 -8.34
C LYS A 183 -7.47 -13.52 -7.31
N ILE A 184 -8.03 -12.32 -7.37
CA ILE A 184 -7.87 -11.28 -6.34
C ILE A 184 -9.23 -11.10 -5.69
N GLU A 185 -9.27 -11.27 -4.37
CA GLU A 185 -10.42 -10.94 -3.55
C GLU A 185 -10.27 -9.52 -3.06
N ASP A 186 -11.30 -8.71 -3.27
CA ASP A 186 -11.41 -7.35 -2.79
C ASP A 186 -12.09 -7.37 -1.41
N PHE A 187 -11.32 -7.10 -0.35
CA PHE A 187 -11.80 -7.16 1.03
C PHE A 187 -11.84 -5.77 1.66
N PRO A 188 -13.01 -5.25 2.02
CA PRO A 188 -13.17 -3.95 2.67
C PRO A 188 -12.87 -4.08 4.18
N GLY A 189 -11.63 -3.83 4.59
CA GLY A 189 -11.20 -3.91 5.97
C GLY A 189 -9.66 -3.95 6.08
N ASN A 190 -9.15 -3.87 7.32
CA ASN A 190 -7.72 -3.99 7.58
C ASN A 190 -7.29 -5.46 7.70
N TYR A 191 -6.02 -5.69 8.02
CA TYR A 191 -5.47 -7.04 8.11
C TYR A 191 -6.07 -7.84 9.28
N THR A 192 -6.31 -7.21 10.41
CA THR A 192 -6.95 -7.85 11.59
C THR A 192 -8.39 -8.26 11.27
N ASP A 193 -9.17 -7.40 10.61
CA ASP A 193 -10.53 -7.70 10.15
C ASP A 193 -10.55 -8.91 9.20
N PHE A 194 -9.60 -8.95 8.26
CA PHE A 194 -9.46 -10.04 7.33
C PHE A 194 -9.13 -11.37 8.02
N ARG A 195 -8.22 -11.36 9.00
CA ARG A 195 -7.90 -12.57 9.77
C ARG A 195 -9.09 -13.08 10.56
N ALA A 196 -9.83 -12.19 11.21
CA ALA A 196 -11.06 -12.55 11.92
C ALA A 196 -12.11 -13.16 10.98
N TYR A 197 -12.19 -12.65 9.74
CA TYR A 197 -13.05 -13.20 8.70
C TYR A 197 -12.61 -14.62 8.29
N GLU A 198 -11.30 -14.86 8.07
CA GLU A 198 -10.77 -16.18 7.71
C GLU A 198 -10.93 -17.22 8.85
N ASP A 199 -10.73 -16.79 10.09
CA ASP A 199 -10.82 -17.66 11.28
C ASP A 199 -12.28 -17.98 11.68
N THR A 200 -13.26 -17.29 11.08
CA THR A 200 -14.68 -17.63 11.24
C THR A 200 -14.96 -18.95 10.51
N PRO A 201 -15.39 -20.03 11.20
CA PRO A 201 -15.69 -21.29 10.52
C PRO A 201 -16.73 -21.04 9.44
N SER A 202 -16.34 -21.11 8.19
CA SER A 202 -17.28 -21.19 7.08
C SER A 202 -18.08 -22.45 7.29
N PHE A 203 -19.37 -22.31 7.61
CA PHE A 203 -20.31 -23.41 7.46
C PHE A 203 -20.24 -23.80 5.98
N THR A 204 -19.45 -24.82 5.69
CA THR A 204 -19.41 -25.45 4.39
C THR A 204 -20.83 -25.84 4.05
N ASN A 205 -21.41 -25.16 3.07
CA ASN A 205 -22.60 -25.63 2.41
C ASN A 205 -22.23 -26.96 1.71
N GLU A 206 -22.32 -28.04 2.47
CA GLU A 206 -22.50 -29.38 1.87
C GLU A 206 -23.75 -29.29 1.01
N THR A 207 -23.57 -29.47 -0.27
CA THR A 207 -24.66 -29.59 -1.23
C THR A 207 -25.53 -30.79 -0.82
N PRO A 208 -26.80 -30.60 -0.43
CA PRO A 208 -27.71 -31.68 -0.32
C PRO A 208 -28.18 -32.07 -1.72
N ASP A 209 -28.09 -33.34 -1.98
CA ASP A 209 -28.62 -34.08 -3.14
C ASP A 209 -30.09 -33.71 -3.45
N LYS A 210 -30.44 -33.77 -4.70
CA LYS A 210 -31.71 -33.37 -5.29
C LYS A 210 -32.96 -34.05 -4.72
N LYS A 211 -34.04 -33.20 -4.52
CA LYS A 211 -35.51 -33.39 -4.68
C LYS A 211 -36.33 -33.37 -3.38
N PRO A 212 -37.61 -32.94 -3.45
CA PRO A 212 -38.38 -32.24 -4.47
C PRO A 212 -39.07 -30.92 -4.00
N LYS A 213 -39.64 -30.17 -4.98
CA LYS A 213 -40.38 -28.92 -4.87
C LYS A 213 -41.56 -29.01 -3.91
N THR A 214 -41.66 -28.00 -3.01
CA THR A 214 -42.95 -27.53 -2.48
C THR A 214 -42.87 -25.99 -2.32
N ASP A 215 -43.85 -25.35 -2.94
CA ASP A 215 -44.09 -23.90 -2.88
C ASP A 215 -44.36 -23.43 -1.45
N TRP A 216 -43.58 -22.40 -0.97
CA TRP A 216 -44.04 -21.50 0.05
C TRP A 216 -43.61 -20.07 -0.24
N LYS A 217 -44.58 -19.22 -0.37
CA LYS A 217 -44.44 -17.76 -0.49
C LYS A 217 -43.98 -17.16 0.84
N ASN A 218 -43.07 -16.18 0.73
CA ASN A 218 -42.85 -15.03 1.59
C ASN A 218 -42.54 -15.25 3.08
N LYS A 219 -41.26 -15.05 3.42
CA LYS A 219 -40.84 -14.17 4.53
C LYS A 219 -39.42 -13.67 4.24
N GLU A 220 -39.33 -12.38 3.96
CA GLU A 220 -38.08 -11.63 4.00
C GLU A 220 -37.64 -11.52 5.47
N GLU A 221 -36.56 -12.17 5.84
CA GLU A 221 -35.83 -11.82 7.06
C GLU A 221 -34.53 -11.16 6.65
N ASN A 222 -34.47 -9.86 6.91
CA ASN A 222 -33.29 -9.03 6.76
C ASN A 222 -32.13 -9.56 7.62
N LYS A 223 -31.12 -10.10 7.00
CA LYS A 223 -29.81 -10.26 7.64
C LYS A 223 -29.07 -8.94 7.55
N PRO A 224 -28.51 -8.43 8.65
CA PRO A 224 -27.77 -7.18 8.61
C PRO A 224 -26.52 -7.33 7.76
N THR A 225 -26.33 -6.42 6.82
CA THR A 225 -25.13 -6.29 5.99
C THR A 225 -23.96 -5.90 6.90
N TYR A 226 -22.74 -6.26 6.50
CA TYR A 226 -21.48 -5.94 7.20
C TYR A 226 -21.38 -4.46 7.60
N GLU A 227 -21.91 -3.55 6.79
CA GLU A 227 -21.98 -2.11 7.12
C GLU A 227 -22.83 -1.79 8.36
N THR A 228 -23.90 -2.52 8.59
CA THR A 228 -24.75 -2.37 9.78
C THR A 228 -24.09 -2.91 11.04
N GLN A 229 -23.31 -3.98 10.93
CA GLN A 229 -22.54 -4.52 12.05
C GLN A 229 -21.42 -3.59 12.50
N ARG A 230 -20.75 -2.92 11.54
CA ARG A 230 -19.72 -1.92 11.82
C ARG A 230 -20.26 -0.64 12.48
N ALA A 231 -21.49 -0.25 12.13
CA ALA A 231 -22.16 0.88 12.77
C ALA A 231 -22.55 0.58 14.23
N LEU A 232 -22.95 -0.64 14.53
CA LEU A 232 -23.29 -1.09 15.89
C LEU A 232 -22.05 -1.10 16.81
N ASN A 233 -20.93 -1.63 16.34
CA ASN A 233 -19.69 -1.69 17.15
C ASN A 233 -19.05 -0.29 17.41
N LYS A 234 -19.43 0.74 16.63
CA LYS A 234 -19.00 2.13 16.88
C LYS A 234 -19.83 2.87 17.92
N LEU A 235 -20.96 2.31 18.33
CA LEU A 235 -21.86 2.91 19.33
C LEU A 235 -21.66 2.32 20.74
N GLU A 236 -20.84 1.26 20.86
CA GLU A 236 -20.56 0.59 22.16
C GLU A 236 -19.20 0.99 22.75
N THR A 237 -18.48 1.94 22.14
CA THR A 237 -17.24 2.56 22.64
C THR A 237 -17.47 4.05 22.85
#